data_468a811ba71bf5d142a1ff9c70ec8e43
#
_entry.id   468a811ba71bf5d142a1ff9c70ec8e43
#
_cell.length_a   1.000
_cell.length_b   1.000
_cell.length_c   1.000
_cell.angle_alpha   90.00
_cell.angle_beta   90.00
_cell.angle_gamma   90.00
#
_symmetry.space_group_name_H-M   'P 1'
#
loop_
_entity.id
_entity.type
_entity.pdbx_description
1 polymer ?
#
loop_
_entity_poly.entity_id
_entity_poly.type
_entity_poly.pdbx_seq_one_letter_code
_entity_poly.pdbx_strand_id
1 'polypeptide(L)'
;MGRNTRGGRKMIKPNITYVDMDGVIADFFGGLAKEFNVNHWKEIPTQQEVIDKITGTDFFSRLGIFPTTIRFLHMIERYTKGHWSIISTPLKGDEENSAKHKNKWLDEVFGYAFDNDFNKKRFYSDKKWMWATDTGEISSGIPNLLIDD
;
A
#
# COMPACT_ATOMS: atom_id res chain seq x y z
N MET A 1 -21.25 25.37 13.93
CA MET A 1 -21.28 24.74 14.19
C MET A 1 -21.78 23.79 14.19
N GLY A 2 -21.87 23.45 14.16
CA GLY A 2 -22.16 22.49 14.31
C GLY A 2 -23.01 21.63 14.26
N ARG A 3 -23.53 21.64 14.02
CA ARG A 3 -24.16 20.94 14.25
C ARG A 3 -24.49 20.03 13.88
N ASN A 4 -24.36 19.54 13.62
CA ASN A 4 -24.60 18.57 13.51
C ASN A 4 -24.66 17.65 13.93
N THR A 5 -24.78 17.61 14.21
CA THR A 5 -24.69 16.54 14.96
C THR A 5 -25.93 15.99 15.52
N ARG A 6 -26.97 16.09 14.97
CA ARG A 6 -28.08 15.63 15.40
C ARG A 6 -28.03 14.27 15.67
N GLY A 7 -28.43 13.69 16.46
CA GLY A 7 -28.16 12.43 16.90
C GLY A 7 -26.79 12.30 17.47
N GLY A 8 -26.13 13.40 17.58
CA GLY A 8 -24.84 13.43 18.19
C GLY A 8 -23.75 12.73 17.45
N ARG A 9 -24.02 12.30 16.23
CA ARG A 9 -23.03 11.51 15.61
C ARG A 9 -22.33 12.28 14.56
N LYS A 10 -21.07 12.47 14.74
CA LYS A 10 -20.22 13.21 13.82
C LYS A 10 -19.19 12.25 13.24
N MET A 11 -19.12 12.19 11.92
CA MET A 11 -18.10 11.39 11.25
C MET A 11 -16.75 12.05 11.43
N ILE A 12 -15.79 11.31 11.97
CA ILE A 12 -14.43 11.77 12.11
C ILE A 12 -13.64 11.22 10.94
N LYS A 13 -13.10 12.11 10.11
CA LYS A 13 -12.25 11.70 9.02
C LYS A 13 -10.86 11.37 9.55
N PRO A 14 -10.21 10.31 9.05
CA PRO A 14 -8.83 10.03 9.41
C PRO A 14 -7.93 11.18 9.03
N ASN A 15 -6.86 11.37 9.79
CA ASN A 15 -5.85 12.37 9.48
C ASN A 15 -5.12 12.01 8.17
N ILE A 16 -4.57 10.80 8.12
CA ILE A 16 -3.97 10.25 6.91
C ILE A 16 -4.57 8.86 6.69
N THR A 17 -4.88 8.56 5.45
CA THR A 17 -5.28 7.20 5.05
C THR A 17 -4.09 6.52 4.41
N TYR A 18 -3.63 5.45 5.02
CA TYR A 18 -2.55 4.63 4.47
C TYR A 18 -3.13 3.44 3.74
N VAL A 19 -2.62 3.18 2.55
CA VAL A 19 -3.06 2.06 1.71
C VAL A 19 -1.89 1.11 1.54
N ASP A 20 -2.05 -0.14 1.98
CA ASP A 20 -1.04 -1.16 1.79
C ASP A 20 -0.90 -1.48 0.30
N MET A 21 0.30 -1.87 -0.11
CA MET A 21 0.58 -2.14 -1.51
C MET A 21 0.32 -3.60 -1.86
N ASP A 22 1.06 -4.52 -1.25
CA ASP A 22 1.02 -5.93 -1.62
C ASP A 22 -0.28 -6.58 -1.16
N GLY A 23 -1.02 -7.17 -2.08
CA GLY A 23 -2.29 -7.80 -1.78
C GLY A 23 -3.49 -6.85 -1.74
N VAL A 24 -3.24 -5.53 -1.82
CA VAL A 24 -4.31 -4.53 -1.84
C VAL A 24 -4.40 -3.85 -3.20
N ILE A 25 -3.29 -3.30 -3.70
CA ILE A 25 -3.26 -2.67 -5.02
C ILE A 25 -2.38 -3.43 -6.01
N ALA A 26 -1.36 -4.14 -5.52
CA ALA A 26 -0.49 -4.97 -6.34
C ALA A 26 -0.85 -6.43 -6.13
N ASP A 27 -0.96 -7.19 -7.21
CA ASP A 27 -1.28 -8.62 -7.15
C ASP A 27 -0.02 -9.42 -6.80
N PHE A 28 0.38 -9.31 -5.55
CA PHE A 28 1.57 -9.97 -5.02
C PHE A 28 1.46 -11.49 -5.11
N PHE A 29 0.33 -12.03 -4.69
CA PHE A 29 0.15 -13.48 -4.63
C PHE A 29 0.06 -14.09 -6.02
N GLY A 30 -0.59 -13.42 -6.96
CA GLY A 30 -0.60 -13.85 -8.36
C GLY A 30 0.79 -13.78 -8.97
N GLY A 31 1.57 -12.76 -8.59
CA GLY A 31 2.96 -12.63 -9.01
C GLY A 31 3.83 -13.78 -8.49
N LEU A 32 3.63 -14.19 -7.23
CA LEU A 32 4.35 -15.32 -6.66
C LEU A 32 4.00 -16.61 -7.38
N ALA A 33 2.73 -16.85 -7.66
CA ALA A 33 2.31 -18.06 -8.36
C ALA A 33 2.99 -18.14 -9.74
N LYS A 34 3.07 -17.01 -10.42
CA LYS A 34 3.73 -16.94 -11.72
C LYS A 34 5.23 -17.19 -11.60
N GLU A 35 5.87 -16.62 -10.59
CA GLU A 35 7.31 -16.75 -10.37
C GLU A 35 7.71 -18.21 -10.11
N PHE A 36 6.85 -18.95 -9.40
CA PHE A 36 7.07 -20.35 -9.09
C PHE A 36 6.43 -21.32 -10.09
N ASN A 37 5.78 -20.79 -11.14
CA ASN A 37 5.11 -21.58 -12.16
C ASN A 37 4.10 -22.56 -11.57
N VAL A 38 3.28 -22.06 -10.64
CA VAL A 38 2.21 -22.84 -10.02
C VAL A 38 0.87 -22.13 -10.27
N ASN A 39 -0.23 -22.85 -10.06
CA ASN A 39 -1.56 -22.29 -10.31
C ASN A 39 -2.01 -21.37 -9.17
N HIS A 40 -1.54 -21.63 -7.96
CA HIS A 40 -1.94 -20.87 -6.79
C HIS A 40 -0.77 -20.73 -5.83
N TRP A 41 -0.63 -19.56 -5.22
CA TRP A 41 0.49 -19.29 -4.31
C TRP A 41 0.55 -20.26 -3.12
N LYS A 42 -0.60 -20.83 -2.73
CA LYS A 42 -0.64 -21.82 -1.64
C LYS A 42 0.09 -23.13 -1.97
N GLU A 43 0.42 -23.33 -3.23
CA GLU A 43 1.20 -24.49 -3.65
C GLU A 43 2.70 -24.29 -3.41
N ILE A 44 3.11 -23.09 -3.02
CA ILE A 44 4.51 -22.80 -2.71
C ILE A 44 4.79 -23.33 -1.30
N PRO A 45 5.81 -24.20 -1.13
CA PRO A 45 5.97 -24.93 0.12
C PRO A 45 6.33 -24.09 1.34
N THR A 46 7.23 -23.12 1.21
CA THR A 46 7.69 -22.38 2.37
C THR A 46 7.89 -20.90 2.07
N GLN A 47 7.78 -20.11 3.13
CA GLN A 47 8.06 -18.68 3.04
C GLN A 47 9.53 -18.41 2.72
N GLN A 48 10.43 -19.27 3.21
CA GLN A 48 11.86 -19.09 2.94
C GLN A 48 12.18 -19.27 1.46
N GLU A 49 11.51 -20.19 0.79
CA GLU A 49 11.69 -20.36 -0.65
C GLU A 49 11.23 -19.12 -1.42
N VAL A 50 10.14 -18.48 -0.97
CA VAL A 50 9.68 -17.22 -1.56
C VAL A 50 10.77 -16.16 -1.43
N ILE A 51 11.28 -15.97 -0.22
CA ILE A 51 12.31 -14.98 0.03
C ILE A 51 13.54 -15.23 -0.82
N ASP A 52 14.01 -16.47 -0.86
CA ASP A 52 15.19 -16.84 -1.63
C ASP A 52 15.00 -16.60 -3.12
N LYS A 53 13.79 -16.83 -3.62
CA LYS A 53 13.50 -16.67 -5.05
C LYS A 53 13.48 -15.21 -5.49
N ILE A 54 12.92 -14.32 -4.67
CA ILE A 54 12.69 -12.94 -5.09
C ILE A 54 13.75 -11.95 -4.61
N THR A 55 14.58 -12.34 -3.63
CA THR A 55 15.65 -11.46 -3.12
C THR A 55 16.62 -11.10 -4.23
N GLY A 56 16.95 -9.82 -4.33
CA GLY A 56 17.90 -9.31 -5.32
C GLY A 56 17.37 -9.24 -6.74
N THR A 57 16.08 -9.55 -6.95
CA THR A 57 15.48 -9.55 -8.28
C THR A 57 14.60 -8.32 -8.50
N ASP A 58 14.07 -8.20 -9.71
CA ASP A 58 13.14 -7.14 -10.06
C ASP A 58 11.68 -7.56 -9.86
N PHE A 59 11.43 -8.56 -9.03
CA PHE A 59 10.11 -9.15 -8.83
C PHE A 59 9.02 -8.10 -8.61
N PHE A 60 9.25 -7.16 -7.68
CA PHE A 60 8.23 -6.17 -7.33
C PHE A 60 7.90 -5.20 -8.47
N SER A 61 8.79 -5.03 -9.44
CA SER A 61 8.50 -4.17 -10.59
C SER A 61 7.65 -4.85 -11.66
N ARG A 62 7.44 -6.17 -11.55
CA ARG A 62 6.72 -6.96 -12.55
C ARG A 62 5.33 -7.41 -12.12
N LEU A 63 4.86 -6.91 -10.98
CA LEU A 63 3.55 -7.31 -10.46
C LEU A 63 2.41 -6.78 -11.31
N GLY A 64 1.31 -7.53 -11.35
CA GLY A 64 0.07 -7.05 -11.96
C GLY A 64 -0.74 -6.22 -10.98
N ILE A 65 -1.85 -5.69 -11.47
CA ILE A 65 -2.82 -4.98 -10.63
C ILE A 65 -4.13 -5.75 -10.61
N PHE A 66 -4.95 -5.47 -9.60
CA PHE A 66 -6.32 -5.99 -9.60
C PHE A 66 -7.17 -5.13 -10.54
N PRO A 67 -8.23 -5.70 -11.13
CA PRO A 67 -9.07 -4.95 -12.07
C PRO A 67 -9.67 -3.66 -11.50
N THR A 68 -9.86 -3.60 -10.19
CA THR A 68 -10.47 -2.45 -9.53
C THR A 68 -9.46 -1.48 -8.92
N THR A 69 -8.17 -1.75 -9.03
CA THR A 69 -7.14 -0.99 -8.33
C THR A 69 -7.16 0.50 -8.65
N ILE A 70 -7.19 0.85 -9.94
CA ILE A 70 -7.15 2.26 -10.34
C ILE A 70 -8.37 3.00 -9.84
N ARG A 71 -9.56 2.40 -9.98
CA ARG A 71 -10.80 3.00 -9.50
C ARG A 71 -10.77 3.17 -7.98
N PHE A 72 -10.26 2.18 -7.28
CA PHE A 72 -10.13 2.23 -5.84
C PHE A 72 -9.25 3.39 -5.39
N LEU A 73 -8.08 3.57 -6.02
CA LEU A 73 -7.18 4.64 -5.64
C LEU A 73 -7.75 6.03 -5.98
N HIS A 74 -8.46 6.16 -7.09
CA HIS A 74 -9.15 7.42 -7.39
C HIS A 74 -10.23 7.73 -6.36
N MET A 75 -10.93 6.70 -5.88
CA MET A 75 -11.91 6.88 -4.81
C MET A 75 -11.23 7.36 -3.52
N ILE A 76 -10.10 6.76 -3.17
CA ILE A 76 -9.32 7.17 -1.99
C ILE A 76 -8.85 8.62 -2.15
N GLU A 77 -8.31 8.97 -3.31
CA GLU A 77 -7.85 10.34 -3.58
C GLU A 77 -8.99 11.34 -3.36
N ARG A 78 -10.16 11.03 -3.87
CA ARG A 78 -11.32 11.91 -3.77
C ARG A 78 -11.85 11.97 -2.33
N TYR A 79 -11.99 10.84 -1.69
CA TYR A 79 -12.51 10.76 -0.33
C TYR A 79 -11.61 11.47 0.67
N THR A 80 -10.30 11.32 0.53
CA THR A 80 -9.33 11.90 1.45
C THR A 80 -8.90 13.31 1.07
N LYS A 81 -9.31 13.78 -0.12
CA LYS A 81 -8.87 15.05 -0.67
C LYS A 81 -7.34 15.15 -0.73
N GLY A 82 -6.72 14.04 -1.10
CA GLY A 82 -5.27 13.97 -1.23
C GLY A 82 -4.51 13.61 0.04
N HIS A 83 -5.20 13.44 1.16
CA HIS A 83 -4.54 13.08 2.43
C HIS A 83 -4.43 11.58 2.58
N TRP A 84 -3.65 10.97 1.69
CA TRP A 84 -3.42 9.54 1.70
C TRP A 84 -1.99 9.23 1.25
N SER A 85 -1.53 8.05 1.58
CA SER A 85 -0.21 7.57 1.17
C SER A 85 -0.24 6.07 1.02
N ILE A 86 0.61 5.57 0.14
CA ILE A 86 0.89 4.14 0.06
C ILE A 86 1.88 3.81 1.18
N ILE A 87 1.64 2.72 1.87
CA ILE A 87 2.58 2.23 2.86
C ILE A 87 2.92 0.78 2.52
N SER A 88 4.19 0.44 2.60
CA SER A 88 4.65 -0.90 2.25
C SER A 88 5.83 -1.29 3.11
N THR A 89 5.95 -2.59 3.38
CA THR A 89 7.09 -3.14 4.08
C THR A 89 8.08 -3.67 3.06
N PRO A 90 9.31 -3.16 3.03
CA PRO A 90 10.34 -3.72 2.14
C PRO A 90 10.65 -5.15 2.52
N LEU A 91 11.15 -5.91 1.56
CA LEU A 91 11.54 -7.30 1.81
C LEU A 91 12.71 -7.33 2.77
N LYS A 92 12.55 -8.06 3.87
CA LYS A 92 13.60 -8.17 4.88
C LYS A 92 14.85 -8.80 4.29
N GLY A 93 15.99 -8.14 4.49
CA GLY A 93 17.26 -8.59 3.92
C GLY A 93 17.50 -8.08 2.51
N ASP A 94 16.52 -7.38 1.92
CA ASP A 94 16.63 -6.84 0.56
C ASP A 94 15.90 -5.49 0.51
N GLU A 95 15.98 -4.72 1.57
CA GLU A 95 15.16 -3.53 1.76
C GLU A 95 15.32 -2.52 0.64
N GLU A 96 16.56 -2.17 0.33
CA GLU A 96 16.83 -1.14 -0.65
C GLU A 96 16.39 -1.56 -2.05
N ASN A 97 16.74 -2.77 -2.45
CA ASN A 97 16.37 -3.28 -3.77
C ASN A 97 14.87 -3.45 -3.92
N SER A 98 14.21 -4.03 -2.92
CA SER A 98 12.76 -4.23 -3.00
C SER A 98 12.00 -2.91 -3.03
N ALA A 99 12.42 -1.92 -2.23
CA ALA A 99 11.81 -0.60 -2.25
C ALA A 99 12.02 0.09 -3.60
N LYS A 100 13.20 -0.05 -4.19
CA LYS A 100 13.49 0.49 -5.51
C LYS A 100 12.53 -0.05 -6.56
N HIS A 101 12.32 -1.35 -6.56
CA HIS A 101 11.42 -1.97 -7.55
C HIS A 101 9.95 -1.71 -7.26
N LYS A 102 9.57 -1.53 -6.01
CA LYS A 102 8.22 -1.08 -5.66
C LYS A 102 7.98 0.35 -6.17
N ASN A 103 8.96 1.23 -6.00
CA ASN A 103 8.87 2.58 -6.54
C ASN A 103 8.73 2.58 -8.05
N LYS A 104 9.50 1.76 -8.73
CA LYS A 104 9.42 1.64 -10.18
C LYS A 104 8.02 1.19 -10.61
N TRP A 105 7.49 0.19 -9.92
CA TRP A 105 6.14 -0.30 -10.21
C TRP A 105 5.09 0.80 -10.03
N LEU A 106 5.15 1.53 -8.92
CA LEU A 106 4.21 2.62 -8.67
C LEU A 106 4.27 3.69 -9.74
N ASP A 107 5.48 4.06 -10.17
CA ASP A 107 5.66 5.05 -11.22
C ASP A 107 5.11 4.58 -12.56
N GLU A 108 5.39 3.34 -12.94
CA GLU A 108 4.97 2.81 -14.23
C GLU A 108 3.48 2.55 -14.31
N VAL A 109 2.88 2.06 -13.23
CA VAL A 109 1.47 1.68 -13.23
C VAL A 109 0.56 2.88 -13.04
N PHE A 110 0.92 3.79 -12.14
CA PHE A 110 0.05 4.89 -11.75
C PHE A 110 0.55 6.28 -12.11
N GLY A 111 1.73 6.39 -12.73
CA GLY A 111 2.32 7.70 -13.04
C GLY A 111 1.46 8.61 -13.88
N TYR A 112 0.53 8.04 -14.65
CA TYR A 112 -0.38 8.82 -15.48
C TYR A 112 -1.73 9.06 -14.82
N ALA A 113 -2.01 8.38 -13.73
CA ALA A 113 -3.33 8.42 -13.09
C ALA A 113 -3.46 9.52 -12.05
N PHE A 114 -2.34 10.03 -11.57
CA PHE A 114 -2.29 10.99 -10.48
C PHE A 114 -1.36 12.14 -10.84
N ASP A 115 -1.45 13.21 -10.05
CA ASP A 115 -0.64 14.40 -10.28
C ASP A 115 0.82 14.19 -9.86
N ASN A 116 1.60 15.27 -9.98
CA ASN A 116 3.04 15.23 -9.71
C ASN A 116 3.40 14.93 -8.25
N ASP A 117 2.43 14.96 -7.36
CA ASP A 117 2.69 14.68 -5.95
C ASP A 117 2.61 13.20 -5.60
N PHE A 118 2.23 12.36 -6.57
CA PHE A 118 2.09 10.94 -6.29
C PHE A 118 3.39 10.30 -5.81
N ASN A 119 4.53 10.78 -6.30
CA ASN A 119 5.83 10.26 -5.87
C ASN A 119 6.11 10.52 -4.38
N LYS A 120 5.39 11.45 -3.76
CA LYS A 120 5.52 11.75 -2.34
C LYS A 120 4.56 10.94 -1.47
N LYS A 121 3.64 10.19 -2.10
CA LYS A 121 2.63 9.41 -1.39
C LYS A 121 3.10 7.98 -1.19
N ARG A 122 4.32 7.83 -0.67
CA ARG A 122 4.93 6.51 -0.49
C ARG A 122 5.70 6.48 0.79
N PHE A 123 5.43 5.47 1.59
CA PHE A 123 6.10 5.31 2.87
C PHE A 123 6.51 3.84 3.02
N TYR A 124 7.78 3.59 3.23
CA TYR A 124 8.31 2.24 3.40
C TYR A 124 8.74 2.04 4.85
N SER A 125 8.18 1.05 5.50
CA SER A 125 8.50 0.77 6.90
C SER A 125 8.19 -0.68 7.25
N ASP A 126 9.05 -1.28 8.05
CA ASP A 126 8.79 -2.60 8.62
C ASP A 126 7.76 -2.53 9.76
N LYS A 127 7.36 -1.32 10.14
CA LYS A 127 6.40 -1.08 11.22
C LYS A 127 5.19 -0.30 10.72
N LYS A 128 4.67 -0.69 9.56
CA LYS A 128 3.58 0.04 8.93
C LYS A 128 2.37 0.22 9.83
N TRP A 129 2.05 -0.78 10.65
CA TRP A 129 0.93 -0.68 11.56
C TRP A 129 1.13 0.44 12.59
N MET A 130 2.35 0.61 13.06
CA MET A 130 2.66 1.65 14.04
C MET A 130 2.52 3.03 13.43
N TRP A 131 3.03 3.22 12.23
CA TRP A 131 2.94 4.50 11.54
C TRP A 131 1.50 4.86 11.21
N ALA A 132 0.70 3.85 10.86
CA ALA A 132 -0.70 4.08 10.54
C ALA A 132 -1.53 4.43 11.75
N THR A 133 -1.21 3.89 12.91
CA THR A 133 -2.04 4.04 14.10
C THR A 133 -1.49 5.02 15.13
N ASP A 134 -0.19 5.25 15.12
CA ASP A 134 0.46 6.07 16.14
C ASP A 134 1.55 6.89 15.49
N THR A 135 1.18 7.98 14.88
CA THR A 135 2.13 8.87 14.25
C THR A 135 2.30 10.13 15.09
N GLY A 136 3.16 11.00 14.63
CA GLY A 136 3.29 12.32 15.22
C GLY A 136 2.00 13.13 15.21
N GLU A 137 0.98 12.63 14.56
CA GLU A 137 -0.30 13.31 14.47
C GLU A 137 -1.18 13.12 15.70
N ILE A 138 -0.70 12.39 16.68
CA ILE A 138 -1.40 12.22 17.94
C ILE A 138 -1.79 13.55 18.54
N SER A 139 -0.96 14.57 18.34
CA SER A 139 -1.24 15.89 18.89
C SER A 139 -2.55 16.48 18.37
N SER A 140 -3.03 16.02 17.21
CA SER A 140 -4.30 16.49 16.67
C SER A 140 -5.51 15.77 17.26
N GLY A 141 -5.30 14.62 17.90
CA GLY A 141 -6.36 13.78 18.39
C GLY A 141 -7.14 13.06 17.30
N ILE A 142 -6.68 13.12 16.07
CA ILE A 142 -7.35 12.46 14.93
C ILE A 142 -6.53 11.25 14.51
N PRO A 143 -7.13 10.05 14.54
CA PRO A 143 -6.39 8.84 14.18
C PRO A 143 -6.13 8.75 12.68
N ASN A 144 -5.13 7.98 12.31
CA ASN A 144 -4.91 7.57 10.93
C ASN A 144 -5.73 6.33 10.62
N LEU A 145 -5.88 6.04 9.34
CA LEU A 145 -6.57 4.83 8.88
C LEU A 145 -5.59 3.99 8.07
N LEU A 146 -5.57 2.70 8.32
CA LEU A 146 -4.80 1.75 7.51
C LEU A 146 -5.75 0.84 6.75
N ILE A 147 -5.60 0.79 5.43
CA ILE A 147 -6.31 -0.17 4.57
C ILE A 147 -5.31 -1.26 4.22
N ASP A 148 -5.53 -2.45 4.73
CA ASP A 148 -4.63 -3.59 4.59
C ASP A 148 -5.45 -4.83 4.22
N ASP A 149 -4.78 -5.88 3.77
CA ASP A 149 -5.45 -7.14 3.44
C ASP A 149 -5.57 -8.10 4.69
#